data_954d13d4aaff0d0cf536e4f6d9db0348
#
_entry.id   954d13d4aaff0d0cf536e4f6d9db0348
#
_cell.length_a   1.000
_cell.length_b   1.000
_cell.length_c   1.000
_cell.angle_alpha   90.00
_cell.angle_beta   90.00
_cell.angle_gamma   90.00
#
_symmetry.space_group_name_H-M   'P 1'
#
loop_
_entity.id
_entity.type
_entity.pdbx_description
1 polymer ?
#
loop_
_entity_poly.entity_id
_entity_poly.type
_entity_poly.pdbx_seq_one_letter_code
_entity_poly.pdbx_strand_id
1 'polypeptide(L)'
;MNGQLTDMLIDDRASLRQALQVIDKEWGASVLVVDCEQRLLGVVGEREALRAVLHGYNLDAPAAPLAQPAPATVEPTRSRAEVLDLMRARALEQVAVVDGEGHLLGLHRGTGVVGGPQRDSWAMVMAGGRGSRLGPLTDEVPKPMLPVAGRPILERIVLHLVGCGIRRILLSVNYLGHLIEEHFGDGASLGCRIDYVREQPDCPLGTGGALGLLPELGLLPEHPLLVMNGDLLTDFPVGDLLDAHRAQGFAATVAVSRYSHQVPFGVVQARDGGLVDIVEKPVSSWPVNAGVYALEPRLLDRIPRGQLFPITALLDDCRRCGEPVGVWQLPGDWLDIGRPAELARARGIW
;
A
#
# COMPACT_ATOMS: atom_id res chain seq x y z
N MET A 1 12.29 17.68 0.58
CA MET A 1 12.91 16.42 0.08
C MET A 1 13.48 15.69 1.29
N ASN A 2 13.21 14.38 1.41
CA ASN A 2 13.76 13.58 2.50
C ASN A 2 15.26 13.44 2.33
N GLY A 3 16.04 13.53 3.43
CA GLY A 3 17.50 13.53 3.42
C GLY A 3 18.14 12.41 2.60
N GLN A 4 17.54 11.22 2.56
CA GLN A 4 18.03 10.08 1.78
C GLN A 4 18.02 10.31 0.25
N LEU A 5 17.06 11.04 -0.30
CA LEU A 5 17.06 11.35 -1.74
C LEU A 5 18.16 12.36 -2.08
N THR A 6 18.32 13.37 -1.22
CA THR A 6 19.36 14.38 -1.37
C THR A 6 20.77 13.78 -1.39
N ASP A 7 20.98 12.70 -0.63
CA ASP A 7 22.26 11.98 -0.58
C ASP A 7 22.62 11.26 -1.90
N MET A 8 21.65 11.07 -2.79
CA MET A 8 21.82 10.40 -4.10
C MET A 8 21.78 11.35 -5.29
N LEU A 9 21.71 12.66 -5.03
CA LEU A 9 21.61 13.70 -6.06
C LEU A 9 22.91 14.49 -6.17
N ILE A 10 23.18 14.93 -7.39
CA ILE A 10 24.13 16.03 -7.65
C ILE A 10 23.46 17.03 -8.60
N ASP A 11 23.83 18.30 -8.48
CA ASP A 11 23.46 19.32 -9.44
C ASP A 11 24.31 19.22 -10.73
N ASP A 12 23.89 19.91 -11.77
CA ASP A 12 24.56 19.92 -13.08
C ASP A 12 25.98 20.50 -13.06
N ARG A 13 26.38 21.18 -11.98
CA ARG A 13 27.72 21.80 -11.79
C ARG A 13 28.63 20.94 -10.92
N ALA A 14 28.06 19.92 -10.24
CA ALA A 14 28.84 19.06 -9.38
C ALA A 14 29.92 18.31 -10.14
N SER A 15 31.11 18.20 -9.54
CA SER A 15 32.25 17.54 -10.16
C SER A 15 32.14 16.03 -10.23
N LEU A 16 32.87 15.39 -11.13
CA LEU A 16 33.01 13.94 -11.19
C LEU A 16 33.49 13.35 -9.85
N ARG A 17 34.35 14.08 -9.13
CA ARG A 17 34.79 13.68 -7.78
C ARG A 17 33.64 13.58 -6.80
N GLN A 18 32.72 14.55 -6.81
CA GLN A 18 31.52 14.52 -5.97
C GLN A 18 30.58 13.37 -6.38
N ALA A 19 30.39 13.15 -7.68
CA ALA A 19 29.62 12.01 -8.17
C ALA A 19 30.19 10.67 -7.68
N LEU A 20 31.50 10.48 -7.77
CA LEU A 20 32.19 9.28 -7.28
C LEU A 20 32.06 9.10 -5.77
N GLN A 21 32.10 10.18 -4.98
CA GLN A 21 31.88 10.12 -3.54
C GLN A 21 30.45 9.64 -3.18
N VAL A 22 29.45 10.05 -3.94
CA VAL A 22 28.07 9.58 -3.77
C VAL A 22 27.95 8.10 -4.15
N ILE A 23 28.55 7.69 -5.27
CA ILE A 23 28.54 6.29 -5.74
C ILE A 23 29.21 5.36 -4.73
N ASP A 24 30.35 5.77 -4.18
CA ASP A 24 31.12 5.00 -3.18
C ASP A 24 30.33 4.85 -1.87
N LYS A 25 29.73 5.93 -1.39
CA LYS A 25 28.91 5.94 -0.16
C LYS A 25 27.68 5.02 -0.26
N GLU A 26 27.04 4.97 -1.44
CA GLU A 26 25.78 4.25 -1.68
C GLU A 26 25.99 2.85 -2.31
N TRP A 27 27.21 2.29 -2.24
CA TRP A 27 27.55 0.92 -2.70
C TRP A 27 27.10 0.63 -4.15
N GLY A 28 27.73 1.33 -5.11
CA GLY A 28 27.55 1.05 -6.54
C GLY A 28 26.24 1.57 -7.15
N ALA A 29 25.46 2.37 -6.42
CA ALA A 29 24.28 3.03 -6.97
C ALA A 29 24.69 4.08 -8.01
N SER A 30 23.82 4.31 -9.01
CA SER A 30 23.98 5.45 -9.91
C SER A 30 23.55 6.74 -9.19
N VAL A 31 24.28 7.82 -9.42
CA VAL A 31 23.92 9.15 -8.94
C VAL A 31 23.00 9.83 -9.95
N LEU A 32 21.96 10.48 -9.44
CA LEU A 32 20.99 11.24 -10.23
C LEU A 32 21.50 12.66 -10.42
N VAL A 33 21.51 13.15 -11.65
CA VAL A 33 21.91 14.51 -11.99
C VAL A 33 20.66 15.33 -12.25
N VAL A 34 20.52 16.46 -11.56
CA VAL A 34 19.38 17.36 -11.70
C VAL A 34 19.84 18.78 -12.04
N ASP A 35 18.97 19.57 -12.68
CA ASP A 35 19.19 20.99 -12.90
C ASP A 35 18.81 21.85 -11.68
N CYS A 36 18.96 23.16 -11.81
CA CYS A 36 18.61 24.13 -10.77
C CYS A 36 17.11 24.15 -10.42
N GLU A 37 16.23 23.61 -11.29
CA GLU A 37 14.81 23.47 -11.08
C GLU A 37 14.43 22.07 -10.57
N GLN A 38 15.42 21.22 -10.23
CA GLN A 38 15.25 19.83 -9.80
C GLN A 38 14.69 18.90 -10.87
N ARG A 39 14.84 19.23 -12.15
CA ARG A 39 14.50 18.32 -13.24
C ARG A 39 15.61 17.30 -13.43
N LEU A 40 15.23 16.07 -13.66
CA LEU A 40 16.17 14.97 -13.89
C LEU A 40 16.82 15.11 -15.27
N LEU A 41 18.12 15.37 -15.27
CA LEU A 41 18.95 15.43 -16.49
C LEU A 41 19.43 14.04 -16.93
N GLY A 42 19.65 13.13 -15.98
CA GLY A 42 20.11 11.79 -16.26
C GLY A 42 20.75 11.13 -15.04
N VAL A 43 21.48 10.05 -15.30
CA VAL A 43 22.18 9.27 -14.28
C VAL A 43 23.64 9.08 -14.65
N VAL A 44 24.52 9.11 -13.66
CA VAL A 44 25.93 8.73 -13.80
C VAL A 44 26.16 7.49 -12.95
N GLY A 45 26.38 6.36 -13.59
CA GLY A 45 26.70 5.10 -12.92
C GLY A 45 28.20 4.94 -12.67
N GLU A 46 28.55 3.96 -11.84
CA GLU A 46 29.94 3.59 -11.56
C GLU A 46 30.73 3.32 -12.86
N ARG A 47 30.14 2.60 -13.80
CA ARG A 47 30.75 2.24 -15.06
C ARG A 47 31.11 3.46 -15.93
N GLU A 48 30.20 4.43 -16.03
CA GLU A 48 30.39 5.67 -16.76
C GLU A 48 31.47 6.53 -16.10
N ALA A 49 31.41 6.64 -14.77
CA ALA A 49 32.38 7.37 -13.99
C ALA A 49 33.80 6.78 -14.12
N LEU A 50 33.97 5.46 -13.97
CA LEU A 50 35.23 4.77 -14.14
C LEU A 50 35.79 4.92 -15.58
N ARG A 51 34.92 4.77 -16.58
CA ARG A 51 35.32 4.96 -17.99
C ARG A 51 35.83 6.37 -18.23
N ALA A 52 35.18 7.39 -17.69
CA ALA A 52 35.61 8.78 -17.81
C ALA A 52 36.99 8.98 -17.19
N VAL A 53 37.24 8.43 -16.00
CA VAL A 53 38.57 8.50 -15.34
C VAL A 53 39.64 7.81 -16.18
N LEU A 54 39.38 6.62 -16.72
CA LEU A 54 40.33 5.88 -17.56
C LEU A 54 40.67 6.62 -18.86
N HIS A 55 39.77 7.44 -19.38
CA HIS A 55 39.99 8.29 -20.55
C HIS A 55 40.56 9.68 -20.22
N GLY A 56 40.93 9.91 -18.95
CA GLY A 56 41.61 11.15 -18.54
C GLY A 56 40.64 12.31 -18.30
N TYR A 57 39.36 12.05 -18.07
CA TYR A 57 38.40 13.10 -17.69
C TYR A 57 38.83 13.75 -16.37
N ASN A 58 38.80 15.08 -16.30
CA ASN A 58 39.18 15.79 -15.09
C ASN A 58 38.17 15.55 -13.96
N LEU A 59 38.67 15.07 -12.82
CA LEU A 59 37.82 14.79 -11.63
C LEU A 59 37.11 16.03 -11.08
N ASP A 60 37.67 17.21 -11.31
CA ASP A 60 37.09 18.48 -10.84
C ASP A 60 36.20 19.15 -11.90
N ALA A 61 36.07 18.55 -13.09
CA ALA A 61 35.14 18.98 -14.11
C ALA A 61 33.69 18.47 -13.77
N PRO A 62 32.65 19.17 -14.29
CA PRO A 62 31.26 18.77 -14.06
C PRO A 62 30.96 17.34 -14.51
N ALA A 63 30.17 16.59 -13.70
CA ALA A 63 29.77 15.23 -14.05
C ALA A 63 28.59 15.19 -15.04
N ALA A 64 27.78 16.23 -15.14
CA ALA A 64 26.58 16.28 -15.98
C ALA A 64 26.80 15.87 -17.45
N PRO A 65 27.92 16.24 -18.13
CA PRO A 65 28.18 15.77 -19.50
C PRO A 65 28.39 14.26 -19.64
N LEU A 66 28.60 13.55 -18.53
CA LEU A 66 28.74 12.09 -18.48
C LEU A 66 27.40 11.39 -18.22
N ALA A 67 26.38 12.15 -17.83
CA ALA A 67 25.08 11.60 -17.52
C ALA A 67 24.45 10.93 -18.76
N GLN A 68 23.96 9.72 -18.57
CA GLN A 68 23.16 9.02 -19.55
C GLN A 68 21.68 9.27 -19.26
N PRO A 69 20.79 9.24 -20.27
CA PRO A 69 19.36 9.24 -20.01
C PRO A 69 19.00 8.17 -18.98
N ALA A 70 18.13 8.50 -18.01
CA ALA A 70 17.67 7.51 -17.06
C ALA A 70 17.02 6.33 -17.81
N PRO A 71 17.42 5.06 -17.52
CA PRO A 71 16.97 3.91 -18.28
C PRO A 71 15.46 3.69 -18.20
N ALA A 72 14.83 4.18 -17.15
CA ALA A 72 13.39 4.29 -16.99
C ALA A 72 13.03 5.38 -15.97
N THR A 73 11.95 6.07 -16.22
CA THR A 73 11.26 6.95 -15.26
C THR A 73 9.80 6.53 -15.15
N VAL A 74 9.17 6.83 -14.03
CA VAL A 74 7.75 6.56 -13.80
C VAL A 74 7.09 7.79 -13.19
N GLU A 75 5.79 7.94 -13.44
CA GLU A 75 4.97 8.94 -12.77
C GLU A 75 4.67 8.54 -11.32
N PRO A 76 4.38 9.51 -10.42
CA PRO A 76 4.07 9.23 -9.02
C PRO A 76 2.80 8.37 -8.82
N THR A 77 1.94 8.29 -9.83
CA THR A 77 0.71 7.47 -9.84
C THR A 77 0.95 5.99 -10.07
N ARG A 78 2.15 5.59 -10.55
CA ARG A 78 2.50 4.18 -10.76
C ARG A 78 2.59 3.42 -9.45
N SER A 79 1.91 2.30 -9.37
CA SER A 79 1.99 1.43 -8.21
C SER A 79 3.41 0.85 -8.06
N ARG A 80 3.86 0.68 -6.80
CA ARG A 80 5.17 0.07 -6.55
C ARG A 80 5.28 -1.34 -7.14
N ALA A 81 4.20 -2.10 -7.19
CA ALA A 81 4.19 -3.44 -7.80
C ALA A 81 4.55 -3.39 -9.29
N GLU A 82 3.94 -2.47 -10.05
CA GLU A 82 4.25 -2.26 -11.47
C GLU A 82 5.70 -1.81 -11.68
N VAL A 83 6.19 -0.90 -10.81
CA VAL A 83 7.58 -0.43 -10.89
C VAL A 83 8.56 -1.58 -10.62
N LEU A 84 8.30 -2.43 -9.61
CA LEU A 84 9.13 -3.61 -9.35
C LEU A 84 9.09 -4.62 -10.49
N ASP A 85 7.95 -4.80 -11.16
CA ASP A 85 7.86 -5.64 -12.36
C ASP A 85 8.66 -5.05 -13.52
N LEU A 86 8.59 -3.74 -13.71
CA LEU A 86 9.43 -3.01 -14.68
C LEU A 86 10.92 -3.17 -14.37
N MET A 87 11.31 -3.02 -13.11
CA MET A 87 12.70 -3.19 -12.65
C MET A 87 13.19 -4.61 -12.94
N ARG A 88 12.40 -5.64 -12.63
CA ARG A 88 12.73 -7.05 -12.94
C ARG A 88 12.84 -7.30 -14.44
N ALA A 89 11.85 -6.83 -15.22
CA ALA A 89 11.80 -7.04 -16.67
C ALA A 89 12.99 -6.40 -17.41
N ARG A 90 13.52 -5.32 -16.89
CA ARG A 90 14.63 -4.54 -17.48
C ARG A 90 15.95 -4.69 -16.74
N ALA A 91 16.03 -5.53 -15.71
CA ALA A 91 17.19 -5.68 -14.83
C ALA A 91 17.69 -4.33 -14.27
N LEU A 92 16.76 -3.49 -13.80
CA LEU A 92 17.06 -2.17 -13.23
C LEU A 92 17.15 -2.26 -11.71
N GLU A 93 18.16 -1.64 -11.13
CA GLU A 93 18.33 -1.55 -9.67
C GLU A 93 17.52 -0.40 -9.07
N GLN A 94 17.23 0.62 -9.88
CA GLN A 94 16.48 1.79 -9.47
C GLN A 94 15.69 2.41 -10.62
N VAL A 95 14.58 3.10 -10.29
CA VAL A 95 13.72 3.82 -11.23
C VAL A 95 13.31 5.15 -10.61
N ALA A 96 13.60 6.25 -11.29
CA ALA A 96 13.28 7.59 -10.84
C ALA A 96 11.77 7.87 -11.00
N VAL A 97 11.20 8.55 -10.01
CA VAL A 97 9.82 9.07 -10.05
C VAL A 97 9.89 10.52 -10.46
N VAL A 98 9.26 10.86 -11.57
CA VAL A 98 9.22 12.24 -12.08
C VAL A 98 7.78 12.66 -12.34
N ASP A 99 7.51 13.97 -12.21
CA ASP A 99 6.23 14.54 -12.61
C ASP A 99 6.14 14.78 -14.13
N GLY A 100 5.02 15.33 -14.59
CA GLY A 100 4.78 15.65 -16.01
C GLY A 100 5.72 16.73 -16.58
N GLU A 101 6.42 17.47 -15.73
CA GLU A 101 7.41 18.51 -16.11
C GLU A 101 8.86 18.01 -15.96
N GLY A 102 9.04 16.76 -15.51
CA GLY A 102 10.35 16.12 -15.35
C GLY A 102 11.05 16.38 -14.02
N HIS A 103 10.39 17.01 -13.04
CA HIS A 103 10.96 17.20 -11.73
C HIS A 103 11.07 15.88 -10.97
N LEU A 104 12.21 15.65 -10.33
CA LEU A 104 12.48 14.45 -9.57
C LEU A 104 11.74 14.49 -8.22
N LEU A 105 10.81 13.57 -8.02
CA LEU A 105 9.99 13.46 -6.82
C LEU A 105 10.46 12.35 -5.88
N GLY A 106 11.08 11.31 -6.42
CA GLY A 106 11.50 10.15 -5.64
C GLY A 106 12.26 9.11 -6.46
N LEU A 107 12.60 8.01 -5.81
CA LEU A 107 13.35 6.91 -6.40
C LEU A 107 12.84 5.58 -5.85
N HIS A 108 12.44 4.67 -6.73
CA HIS A 108 12.21 3.28 -6.39
C HIS A 108 13.52 2.49 -6.46
N ARG A 109 13.80 1.76 -5.37
CA ARG A 109 14.87 0.75 -5.30
C ARG A 109 14.26 -0.61 -4.98
N GLY A 110 14.97 -1.69 -5.16
CA GLY A 110 14.52 -3.01 -4.74
C GLY A 110 14.10 -3.04 -3.26
N THR A 111 14.89 -2.39 -2.41
CA THR A 111 14.73 -2.35 -0.95
C THR A 111 13.79 -1.26 -0.42
N GLY A 112 13.18 -0.43 -1.25
CA GLY A 112 12.27 0.62 -0.77
C GLY A 112 11.98 1.72 -1.77
N VAL A 113 11.32 2.76 -1.27
CA VAL A 113 11.09 4.02 -1.99
C VAL A 113 11.78 5.13 -1.24
N VAL A 114 12.64 5.87 -1.91
CA VAL A 114 13.39 7.01 -1.37
C VAL A 114 12.76 8.30 -1.90
N GLY A 115 12.58 9.30 -1.04
CA GLY A 115 12.03 10.60 -1.45
C GLY A 115 10.51 10.67 -1.51
N GLY A 116 9.81 9.55 -1.53
CA GLY A 116 8.35 9.53 -1.47
C GLY A 116 7.81 9.97 -0.10
N PRO A 117 6.50 10.12 0.05
CA PRO A 117 5.90 10.42 1.34
C PRO A 117 6.29 9.35 2.37
N GLN A 118 6.70 9.76 3.57
CA GLN A 118 6.87 8.88 4.70
C GLN A 118 5.83 9.23 5.75
N ARG A 119 5.21 8.20 6.33
CA ARG A 119 4.16 8.35 7.33
C ARG A 119 4.53 7.59 8.59
N ASP A 120 4.32 8.23 9.74
CA ASP A 120 4.56 7.62 11.05
C ASP A 120 3.45 6.64 11.43
N SER A 121 2.31 6.70 10.75
CA SER A 121 1.21 5.75 10.89
C SER A 121 1.65 4.34 10.47
N TRP A 122 1.20 3.33 11.23
CA TRP A 122 1.38 1.93 10.89
C TRP A 122 0.14 1.42 10.17
N ALA A 123 0.27 0.27 9.52
CA ALA A 123 -0.88 -0.45 8.99
C ALA A 123 -0.99 -1.84 9.63
N MET A 124 -2.21 -2.29 9.86
CA MET A 124 -2.51 -3.67 10.22
C MET A 124 -3.39 -4.29 9.15
N VAL A 125 -2.93 -5.42 8.59
CA VAL A 125 -3.67 -6.16 7.56
C VAL A 125 -4.16 -7.46 8.15
N MET A 126 -5.48 -7.69 8.08
CA MET A 126 -6.15 -8.88 8.61
C MET A 126 -6.04 -10.03 7.61
N ALA A 127 -5.10 -10.95 7.84
CA ALA A 127 -4.79 -12.05 6.92
C ALA A 127 -5.06 -13.46 7.52
N GLY A 128 -5.70 -13.55 8.70
CA GLY A 128 -5.92 -14.82 9.42
C GLY A 128 -7.13 -15.64 8.97
N GLY A 129 -7.94 -15.15 8.02
CA GLY A 129 -9.18 -15.81 7.61
C GLY A 129 -8.95 -17.12 6.83
N ARG A 130 -9.77 -18.16 7.10
CA ARG A 130 -9.71 -19.46 6.40
C ARG A 130 -10.10 -19.43 4.92
N GLY A 131 -10.85 -18.41 4.49
CA GLY A 131 -11.28 -18.31 3.09
C GLY A 131 -12.24 -19.40 2.61
N SER A 132 -12.98 -20.06 3.49
CA SER A 132 -13.80 -21.25 3.23
C SER A 132 -14.78 -21.11 2.05
N ARG A 133 -15.21 -19.89 1.73
CA ARG A 133 -16.09 -19.61 0.57
C ARG A 133 -15.42 -19.82 -0.79
N LEU A 134 -14.08 -19.90 -0.84
CA LEU A 134 -13.29 -20.18 -2.03
C LEU A 134 -13.07 -21.70 -2.25
N GLY A 135 -13.53 -22.53 -1.32
CA GLY A 135 -13.44 -23.99 -1.42
C GLY A 135 -12.01 -24.50 -1.54
N PRO A 136 -11.74 -25.48 -2.41
CA PRO A 136 -10.43 -26.14 -2.51
C PRO A 136 -9.26 -25.21 -2.80
N LEU A 137 -9.50 -24.00 -3.31
CA LEU A 137 -8.44 -23.02 -3.61
C LEU A 137 -7.70 -22.54 -2.35
N THR A 138 -8.30 -22.71 -1.18
CA THR A 138 -7.74 -22.25 0.11
C THR A 138 -7.38 -23.40 1.06
N ASP A 139 -7.41 -24.65 0.60
CA ASP A 139 -7.04 -25.82 1.44
C ASP A 139 -5.54 -25.85 1.75
N GLU A 140 -4.69 -25.48 0.78
CA GLU A 140 -3.23 -25.51 0.90
C GLU A 140 -2.59 -24.11 0.81
N VAL A 141 -3.35 -23.10 0.39
CA VAL A 141 -2.86 -21.73 0.22
C VAL A 141 -3.80 -20.78 0.95
N PRO A 142 -3.33 -19.98 1.93
CA PRO A 142 -4.21 -19.04 2.61
C PRO A 142 -4.76 -18.01 1.62
N LYS A 143 -6.03 -17.63 1.79
CA LYS A 143 -6.75 -16.71 0.89
C LYS A 143 -5.93 -15.47 0.47
N PRO A 144 -5.25 -14.75 1.40
CA PRO A 144 -4.45 -13.57 1.03
C PRO A 144 -3.24 -13.89 0.14
N MET A 145 -2.84 -15.16 0.07
CA MET A 145 -1.72 -15.62 -0.76
C MET A 145 -2.14 -16.10 -2.15
N LEU A 146 -3.44 -16.10 -2.46
CA LEU A 146 -3.90 -16.43 -3.80
C LEU A 146 -3.36 -15.43 -4.82
N PRO A 147 -2.78 -15.91 -5.95
CA PRO A 147 -2.17 -15.01 -6.91
C PRO A 147 -3.21 -14.31 -7.80
N VAL A 148 -3.00 -13.02 -8.01
CA VAL A 148 -3.69 -12.18 -9.00
C VAL A 148 -2.63 -11.47 -9.83
N ALA A 149 -2.66 -11.64 -11.15
CA ALA A 149 -1.65 -11.15 -12.07
C ALA A 149 -0.20 -11.47 -11.59
N GLY A 150 0.03 -12.73 -11.24
CA GLY A 150 1.35 -13.26 -10.87
C GLY A 150 1.86 -12.93 -9.48
N ARG A 151 1.09 -12.19 -8.63
CA ARG A 151 1.47 -11.85 -7.25
C ARG A 151 0.38 -12.20 -6.26
N PRO A 152 0.71 -12.64 -5.03
CA PRO A 152 -0.25 -12.76 -3.95
C PRO A 152 -1.03 -11.46 -3.70
N ILE A 153 -2.31 -11.56 -3.36
CA ILE A 153 -3.15 -10.41 -3.00
C ILE A 153 -2.47 -9.61 -1.88
N LEU A 154 -2.02 -10.29 -0.83
CA LEU A 154 -1.38 -9.65 0.33
C LEU A 154 -0.08 -8.93 -0.05
N GLU A 155 0.71 -9.47 -0.99
CA GLU A 155 1.92 -8.79 -1.47
C GLU A 155 1.58 -7.50 -2.20
N ARG A 156 0.48 -7.47 -2.98
CA ARG A 156 -0.01 -6.24 -3.61
C ARG A 156 -0.40 -5.20 -2.58
N ILE A 157 -1.10 -5.61 -1.51
CA ILE A 157 -1.47 -4.73 -0.40
C ILE A 157 -0.23 -4.16 0.27
N VAL A 158 0.74 -5.00 0.65
CA VAL A 158 1.98 -4.56 1.30
C VAL A 158 2.75 -3.57 0.40
N LEU A 159 2.90 -3.88 -0.88
CA LEU A 159 3.58 -3.00 -1.83
C LEU A 159 2.83 -1.67 -2.03
N HIS A 160 1.49 -1.70 -2.04
CA HIS A 160 0.69 -0.49 -2.10
C HIS A 160 0.92 0.39 -0.86
N LEU A 161 0.85 -0.18 0.34
CA LEU A 161 1.10 0.51 1.61
C LEU A 161 2.51 1.12 1.65
N VAL A 162 3.52 0.37 1.22
CA VAL A 162 4.92 0.86 1.13
C VAL A 162 5.03 2.02 0.13
N GLY A 163 4.36 1.92 -1.01
CA GLY A 163 4.30 3.00 -2.01
C GLY A 163 3.67 4.28 -1.46
N CYS A 164 2.65 4.13 -0.59
CA CYS A 164 1.98 5.25 0.10
C CYS A 164 2.74 5.78 1.34
N GLY A 165 3.94 5.27 1.62
CA GLY A 165 4.80 5.78 2.70
C GLY A 165 4.69 5.05 4.03
N ILE A 166 3.87 4.01 4.15
CA ILE A 166 3.80 3.18 5.35
C ILE A 166 5.05 2.28 5.41
N ARG A 167 5.80 2.36 6.52
CA ARG A 167 7.05 1.61 6.70
C ARG A 167 6.96 0.51 7.75
N ARG A 168 5.91 0.51 8.56
CA ARG A 168 5.65 -0.55 9.54
C ARG A 168 4.28 -1.16 9.31
N ILE A 169 4.26 -2.47 9.07
CA ILE A 169 3.06 -3.24 8.73
C ILE A 169 2.93 -4.40 9.70
N LEU A 170 1.77 -4.55 10.29
CA LEU A 170 1.39 -5.66 11.16
C LEU A 170 0.53 -6.62 10.34
N LEU A 171 0.90 -7.88 10.28
CA LEU A 171 0.09 -8.91 9.62
C LEU A 171 -0.57 -9.80 10.69
N SER A 172 -1.91 -9.73 10.80
CA SER A 172 -2.65 -10.70 11.58
C SER A 172 -2.71 -12.02 10.82
N VAL A 173 -2.21 -13.09 11.42
CA VAL A 173 -2.11 -14.41 10.80
C VAL A 173 -2.73 -15.49 11.69
N ASN A 174 -3.36 -16.49 11.08
CA ASN A 174 -3.93 -17.64 11.75
C ASN A 174 -3.80 -18.87 10.84
N TYR A 175 -4.82 -19.17 10.01
CA TYR A 175 -4.86 -20.32 9.14
C TYR A 175 -3.73 -20.27 8.10
N LEU A 176 -2.87 -21.32 8.07
CA LEU A 176 -1.69 -21.40 7.21
C LEU A 176 -0.76 -20.16 7.33
N GLY A 177 -0.73 -19.51 8.51
CA GLY A 177 0.05 -18.30 8.74
C GLY A 177 1.54 -18.46 8.49
N HIS A 178 2.11 -19.66 8.70
CA HIS A 178 3.53 -19.95 8.41
C HIS A 178 3.90 -19.69 6.94
N LEU A 179 2.99 -19.93 5.99
CA LEU A 179 3.24 -19.63 4.56
C LEU A 179 3.31 -18.13 4.29
N ILE A 180 2.54 -17.33 5.04
CA ILE A 180 2.62 -15.87 4.98
C ILE A 180 3.95 -15.40 5.57
N GLU A 181 4.33 -15.93 6.74
CA GLU A 181 5.58 -15.59 7.40
C GLU A 181 6.81 -15.96 6.57
N GLU A 182 6.82 -17.14 5.95
CA GLU A 182 7.89 -17.60 5.06
C GLU A 182 8.04 -16.70 3.83
N HIS A 183 6.91 -16.25 3.26
CA HIS A 183 6.92 -15.41 2.05
C HIS A 183 7.42 -13.99 2.31
N PHE A 184 7.01 -13.38 3.42
CA PHE A 184 7.28 -11.96 3.68
C PHE A 184 8.51 -11.72 4.55
N GLY A 185 8.93 -12.72 5.36
CA GLY A 185 10.02 -12.55 6.32
C GLY A 185 9.80 -11.34 7.24
N ASP A 186 10.81 -10.51 7.40
CA ASP A 186 10.76 -9.27 8.17
C ASP A 186 10.29 -8.05 7.35
N GLY A 187 10.00 -8.22 6.05
CA GLY A 187 9.55 -7.18 5.14
C GLY A 187 10.67 -6.34 4.52
N ALA A 188 11.93 -6.53 4.90
CA ALA A 188 13.05 -5.72 4.41
C ALA A 188 13.18 -5.76 2.88
N SER A 189 12.94 -6.92 2.26
CA SER A 189 12.96 -7.08 0.79
C SER A 189 11.90 -6.25 0.06
N LEU A 190 10.83 -5.83 0.75
CA LEU A 190 9.74 -5.02 0.21
C LEU A 190 9.88 -3.53 0.57
N GLY A 191 10.85 -3.18 1.44
CA GLY A 191 11.12 -1.83 1.90
C GLY A 191 10.26 -1.39 3.08
N CYS A 192 9.84 -2.32 3.91
CA CYS A 192 9.12 -2.07 5.16
C CYS A 192 9.62 -3.02 6.28
N ARG A 193 9.11 -2.80 7.48
CA ARG A 193 9.20 -3.74 8.58
C ARG A 193 7.87 -4.43 8.76
N ILE A 194 7.87 -5.75 8.84
CA ILE A 194 6.68 -6.56 9.10
C ILE A 194 6.81 -7.20 10.49
N ASP A 195 5.81 -7.00 11.32
CA ASP A 195 5.63 -7.69 12.60
C ASP A 195 4.35 -8.56 12.49
N TYR A 196 4.37 -9.77 13.06
CA TYR A 196 3.27 -10.72 12.96
C TYR A 196 2.45 -10.77 14.24
N VAL A 197 1.13 -10.65 14.10
CA VAL A 197 0.14 -10.80 15.18
C VAL A 197 -0.52 -12.16 14.99
N ARG A 198 -0.08 -13.15 15.78
CA ARG A 198 -0.54 -14.53 15.67
C ARG A 198 -1.77 -14.76 16.51
N GLU A 199 -2.86 -15.15 15.87
CA GLU A 199 -4.07 -15.63 16.54
C GLU A 199 -3.93 -17.13 16.87
N GLN A 200 -4.63 -17.58 17.91
CA GLN A 200 -4.64 -19.02 18.22
C GLN A 200 -5.43 -19.78 17.14
N PRO A 201 -4.95 -20.93 16.65
CA PRO A 201 -5.56 -21.65 15.53
C PRO A 201 -7.04 -21.98 15.73
N ASP A 202 -7.45 -22.32 16.96
CA ASP A 202 -8.80 -22.74 17.31
C ASP A 202 -9.69 -21.58 17.83
N CYS A 203 -9.13 -20.36 17.88
CA CYS A 203 -9.84 -19.18 18.39
C CYS A 203 -9.69 -18.01 17.42
N PRO A 204 -10.42 -18.00 16.29
CA PRO A 204 -10.38 -16.87 15.36
C PRO A 204 -10.97 -15.63 16.03
N LEU A 205 -10.23 -14.52 15.98
CA LEU A 205 -10.58 -13.29 16.69
C LEU A 205 -11.46 -12.34 15.86
N GLY A 206 -11.71 -12.66 14.60
CA GLY A 206 -12.52 -11.83 13.70
C GLY A 206 -11.77 -10.60 13.21
N THR A 207 -12.50 -9.64 12.64
CA THR A 207 -11.91 -8.49 11.93
C THR A 207 -11.34 -7.41 12.86
N GLY A 208 -11.56 -7.49 14.15
CA GLY A 208 -11.09 -6.49 15.13
C GLY A 208 -10.35 -7.08 16.32
N GLY A 209 -10.59 -8.35 16.66
CA GLY A 209 -10.08 -8.94 17.90
C GLY A 209 -8.54 -9.08 17.94
N ALA A 210 -7.90 -9.28 16.79
CA ALA A 210 -6.45 -9.32 16.70
C ALA A 210 -5.79 -7.98 17.11
N LEU A 211 -6.48 -6.84 16.96
CA LEU A 211 -6.02 -5.54 17.45
C LEU A 211 -5.87 -5.52 18.97
N GLY A 212 -6.69 -6.27 19.70
CA GLY A 212 -6.61 -6.39 21.16
C GLY A 212 -5.35 -7.11 21.66
N LEU A 213 -4.59 -7.79 20.78
CA LEU A 213 -3.33 -8.42 21.12
C LEU A 213 -2.13 -7.45 21.07
N LEU A 214 -2.27 -6.31 20.40
CA LEU A 214 -1.17 -5.37 20.17
C LEU A 214 -0.53 -4.86 21.46
N PRO A 215 -1.28 -4.48 22.52
CA PRO A 215 -0.70 -4.04 23.78
C PRO A 215 0.16 -5.12 24.45
N GLU A 216 -0.24 -6.38 24.41
CA GLU A 216 0.50 -7.49 25.01
C GLU A 216 1.81 -7.80 24.26
N LEU A 217 1.81 -7.54 22.95
CA LEU A 217 3.00 -7.71 22.09
C LEU A 217 3.93 -6.49 22.13
N GLY A 218 3.58 -5.43 22.87
CA GLY A 218 4.34 -4.18 22.89
C GLY A 218 4.28 -3.43 21.54
N LEU A 219 3.27 -3.72 20.71
CA LEU A 219 3.06 -3.12 19.40
C LEU A 219 2.05 -1.97 19.51
N LEU A 220 2.48 -0.87 20.09
CA LEU A 220 1.62 0.30 20.33
C LEU A 220 1.96 1.40 19.30
N PRO A 221 1.07 1.70 18.35
CA PRO A 221 1.25 2.83 17.47
C PRO A 221 1.06 4.15 18.22
N GLU A 222 1.86 5.17 17.90
CA GLU A 222 1.72 6.52 18.44
C GLU A 222 0.83 7.42 17.59
N HIS A 223 0.60 7.01 16.33
CA HIS A 223 -0.21 7.72 15.33
C HIS A 223 -1.38 6.85 14.89
N PRO A 224 -2.40 7.42 14.24
CA PRO A 224 -3.54 6.66 13.75
C PRO A 224 -3.12 5.40 13.00
N LEU A 225 -3.71 4.27 13.37
CA LEU A 225 -3.47 2.96 12.77
C LEU A 225 -4.41 2.77 11.58
N LEU A 226 -3.84 2.51 10.41
CA LEU A 226 -4.60 2.01 9.27
C LEU A 226 -4.91 0.52 9.51
N VAL A 227 -6.16 0.12 9.41
CA VAL A 227 -6.56 -1.29 9.50
C VAL A 227 -7.27 -1.67 8.22
N MET A 228 -6.91 -2.80 7.61
CA MET A 228 -7.58 -3.27 6.39
C MET A 228 -7.65 -4.78 6.29
N ASN A 229 -8.64 -5.27 5.54
CA ASN A 229 -8.76 -6.67 5.23
C ASN A 229 -7.68 -7.11 4.23
N GLY A 230 -7.16 -8.33 4.39
CA GLY A 230 -6.05 -8.90 3.59
C GLY A 230 -6.49 -9.54 2.26
N ASP A 231 -7.72 -9.33 1.85
CA ASP A 231 -8.34 -9.91 0.65
C ASP A 231 -8.89 -8.84 -0.32
N LEU A 232 -8.45 -7.58 -0.14
CA LEU A 232 -8.89 -6.45 -0.93
C LEU A 232 -7.93 -6.20 -2.11
N LEU A 233 -8.50 -5.90 -3.27
CA LEU A 233 -7.78 -5.26 -4.37
C LEU A 233 -8.27 -3.82 -4.49
N THR A 234 -7.40 -2.89 -4.18
CA THR A 234 -7.64 -1.45 -4.25
C THR A 234 -6.30 -0.71 -4.20
N ASP A 235 -6.26 0.47 -4.79
CA ASP A 235 -5.08 1.34 -4.88
C ASP A 235 -5.37 2.77 -4.36
N PHE A 236 -6.28 2.89 -3.39
CA PHE A 236 -6.69 4.15 -2.81
C PHE A 236 -5.52 4.95 -2.19
N PRO A 237 -5.57 6.29 -2.18
CA PRO A 237 -4.54 7.12 -1.57
C PRO A 237 -4.61 7.06 -0.03
N VAL A 238 -3.84 6.15 0.57
CA VAL A 238 -3.77 5.93 2.03
C VAL A 238 -3.54 7.23 2.79
N GLY A 239 -2.72 8.12 2.20
CA GLY A 239 -2.44 9.42 2.78
C GLY A 239 -3.69 10.27 2.98
N ASP A 240 -4.53 10.35 1.98
CA ASP A 240 -5.73 11.18 1.99
C ASP A 240 -6.73 10.72 3.06
N LEU A 241 -6.86 9.38 3.23
CA LEU A 241 -7.68 8.83 4.31
C LEU A 241 -7.14 9.24 5.70
N LEU A 242 -5.83 9.06 5.94
CA LEU A 242 -5.21 9.38 7.22
C LEU A 242 -5.23 10.88 7.50
N ASP A 243 -5.02 11.70 6.48
CA ASP A 243 -5.02 13.16 6.61
C ASP A 243 -6.45 13.68 6.85
N ALA A 244 -7.46 13.13 6.16
CA ALA A 244 -8.87 13.44 6.41
C ALA A 244 -9.31 13.01 7.82
N HIS A 245 -8.89 11.82 8.29
CA HIS A 245 -9.15 11.33 9.63
C HIS A 245 -8.62 12.31 10.71
N ARG A 246 -7.35 12.72 10.58
CA ARG A 246 -6.72 13.66 11.51
C ARG A 246 -7.36 15.05 11.46
N ALA A 247 -7.62 15.58 10.27
CA ALA A 247 -8.17 16.92 10.09
C ALA A 247 -9.56 17.07 10.72
N GLN A 248 -10.36 16.00 10.75
CA GLN A 248 -11.70 15.99 11.33
C GLN A 248 -11.70 15.63 12.82
N GLY A 249 -10.59 15.16 13.38
CA GLY A 249 -10.50 14.73 14.78
C GLY A 249 -11.39 13.54 15.12
N PHE A 250 -11.62 12.63 14.16
CA PHE A 250 -12.41 11.43 14.39
C PHE A 250 -11.69 10.44 15.29
N ALA A 251 -12.45 9.71 16.12
CA ALA A 251 -11.92 8.59 16.89
C ALA A 251 -11.61 7.38 15.99
N ALA A 252 -12.50 7.15 15.03
CA ALA A 252 -12.36 6.14 13.99
C ALA A 252 -12.93 6.69 12.68
N THR A 253 -12.41 6.20 11.56
CA THR A 253 -12.96 6.47 10.22
C THR A 253 -13.12 5.16 9.49
N VAL A 254 -14.29 4.92 8.89
CA VAL A 254 -14.54 3.79 7.99
C VAL A 254 -14.52 4.26 6.55
N ALA A 255 -13.71 3.59 5.73
CA ALA A 255 -13.78 3.81 4.29
C ALA A 255 -14.99 3.05 3.71
N VAL A 256 -15.68 3.71 2.79
CA VAL A 256 -16.85 3.13 2.11
C VAL A 256 -16.62 3.12 0.60
N SER A 257 -17.08 2.05 -0.04
CA SER A 257 -17.13 1.94 -1.50
C SER A 257 -18.57 1.98 -1.98
N ARG A 258 -18.77 2.39 -3.23
CA ARG A 258 -20.10 2.42 -3.82
C ARG A 258 -20.44 1.05 -4.40
N TYR A 259 -21.40 0.37 -3.80
CA TYR A 259 -21.96 -0.89 -4.32
C TYR A 259 -23.24 -0.58 -5.08
N SER A 260 -23.34 -1.04 -6.33
CA SER A 260 -24.53 -0.89 -7.16
C SER A 260 -25.06 -2.25 -7.55
N HIS A 261 -26.38 -2.41 -7.47
CA HIS A 261 -27.08 -3.61 -7.86
C HIS A 261 -28.25 -3.26 -8.79
N GLN A 262 -28.31 -3.90 -9.95
CA GLN A 262 -29.44 -3.81 -10.86
C GLN A 262 -30.42 -4.93 -10.59
N VAL A 263 -31.66 -4.58 -10.31
CA VAL A 263 -32.74 -5.56 -10.27
C VAL A 263 -33.05 -5.99 -11.72
N PRO A 264 -32.94 -7.30 -12.05
CA PRO A 264 -33.08 -7.73 -13.46
C PRO A 264 -34.54 -7.76 -13.96
N PHE A 265 -35.47 -7.21 -13.19
CA PHE A 265 -36.90 -7.19 -13.46
C PHE A 265 -37.49 -5.80 -13.28
N GLY A 266 -38.71 -5.57 -13.83
CA GLY A 266 -39.52 -4.41 -13.49
C GLY A 266 -39.93 -4.42 -12.00
N VAL A 267 -39.59 -3.34 -11.28
CA VAL A 267 -40.02 -3.20 -9.86
C VAL A 267 -41.32 -2.45 -9.81
N VAL A 268 -42.33 -3.14 -9.23
CA VAL A 268 -43.69 -2.61 -9.11
C VAL A 268 -43.81 -1.81 -7.81
N GLN A 269 -44.32 -0.60 -7.90
CA GLN A 269 -44.77 0.19 -6.74
C GLN A 269 -46.26 0.13 -6.66
N ALA A 270 -46.78 -0.32 -5.54
CA ALA A 270 -48.21 -0.43 -5.29
C ALA A 270 -48.60 0.35 -4.03
N ARG A 271 -49.82 0.94 -4.02
CA ARG A 271 -50.44 1.56 -2.85
C ARG A 271 -51.90 1.11 -2.78
N ASP A 272 -52.34 0.66 -1.63
CA ASP A 272 -53.72 0.21 -1.35
C ASP A 272 -54.26 -0.79 -2.40
N GLY A 273 -53.39 -1.69 -2.89
CA GLY A 273 -53.73 -2.68 -3.92
C GLY A 273 -53.74 -2.17 -5.35
N GLY A 274 -53.55 -0.87 -5.58
CA GLY A 274 -53.49 -0.26 -6.92
C GLY A 274 -52.03 -0.11 -7.39
N LEU A 275 -51.81 -0.30 -8.71
CA LEU A 275 -50.50 -0.04 -9.34
C LEU A 275 -50.23 1.47 -9.35
N VAL A 276 -49.08 1.89 -8.81
CA VAL A 276 -48.62 3.29 -8.82
C VAL A 276 -47.59 3.54 -9.93
N ASP A 277 -46.58 2.64 -10.05
CA ASP A 277 -45.51 2.77 -10.99
C ASP A 277 -44.82 1.43 -11.28
N ILE A 278 -44.14 1.33 -12.42
CA ILE A 278 -43.22 0.21 -12.74
C ILE A 278 -41.91 0.81 -13.26
N VAL A 279 -40.82 0.58 -12.50
CA VAL A 279 -39.49 0.99 -12.91
C VAL A 279 -38.74 -0.23 -13.46
N GLU A 280 -38.45 -0.21 -14.75
CA GLU A 280 -37.79 -1.33 -15.44
C GLU A 280 -36.30 -1.37 -15.08
N LYS A 281 -35.85 -2.51 -14.55
CA LYS A 281 -34.45 -2.82 -14.21
C LYS A 281 -33.74 -1.70 -13.42
N PRO A 282 -34.32 -1.21 -12.31
CA PRO A 282 -33.73 -0.10 -11.58
C PRO A 282 -32.36 -0.48 -11.01
N VAL A 283 -31.46 0.49 -11.00
CA VAL A 283 -30.16 0.39 -10.34
C VAL A 283 -30.24 1.10 -9.00
N SER A 284 -30.04 0.36 -7.91
CA SER A 284 -29.88 0.91 -6.57
C SER A 284 -28.41 0.89 -6.17
N SER A 285 -27.96 1.90 -5.44
CA SER A 285 -26.58 1.96 -4.97
C SER A 285 -26.51 2.40 -3.51
N TRP A 286 -25.57 1.80 -2.79
CA TRP A 286 -25.34 2.04 -1.36
C TRP A 286 -23.85 2.26 -1.09
N PRO A 287 -23.49 3.13 -0.14
CA PRO A 287 -22.16 3.11 0.44
C PRO A 287 -22.03 1.84 1.31
N VAL A 288 -21.11 0.97 0.96
CA VAL A 288 -20.82 -0.25 1.73
C VAL A 288 -19.46 -0.12 2.42
N ASN A 289 -19.33 -0.80 3.56
CA ASN A 289 -18.06 -0.88 4.27
C ASN A 289 -16.99 -1.52 3.37
N ALA A 290 -15.92 -0.78 3.10
CA ALA A 290 -14.85 -1.22 2.22
C ALA A 290 -13.80 -2.11 2.90
N GLY A 291 -13.93 -2.38 4.21
CA GLY A 291 -12.94 -3.16 4.96
C GLY A 291 -11.61 -2.42 5.19
N VAL A 292 -11.64 -1.09 5.16
CA VAL A 292 -10.49 -0.21 5.43
C VAL A 292 -10.90 0.83 6.47
N TYR A 293 -10.04 1.04 7.47
CA TYR A 293 -10.33 1.91 8.60
C TYR A 293 -9.09 2.69 9.03
N ALA A 294 -9.29 3.89 9.57
CA ALA A 294 -8.29 4.61 10.35
C ALA A 294 -8.77 4.69 11.81
N LEU A 295 -7.92 4.30 12.74
CA LEU A 295 -8.26 4.20 14.16
C LEU A 295 -7.27 4.99 15.01
N GLU A 296 -7.77 5.79 15.96
CA GLU A 296 -6.93 6.37 16.99
C GLU A 296 -6.35 5.28 17.90
N PRO A 297 -5.06 5.34 18.26
CA PRO A 297 -4.38 4.31 19.06
C PRO A 297 -5.08 3.99 20.39
N ARG A 298 -5.66 5.00 21.05
CA ARG A 298 -6.39 4.86 22.31
C ARG A 298 -7.59 3.91 22.24
N LEU A 299 -8.09 3.61 21.05
CA LEU A 299 -9.20 2.69 20.88
C LEU A 299 -8.78 1.22 21.07
N LEU A 300 -7.50 0.90 20.98
CA LEU A 300 -6.99 -0.46 21.15
C LEU A 300 -7.29 -1.02 22.56
N ASP A 301 -7.29 -0.15 23.57
CA ASP A 301 -7.60 -0.53 24.96
C ASP A 301 -9.06 -0.95 25.19
N ARG A 302 -9.96 -0.65 24.23
CA ARG A 302 -11.39 -1.01 24.30
C ARG A 302 -11.68 -2.39 23.69
N ILE A 303 -10.71 -2.97 23.00
CA ILE A 303 -10.90 -4.25 22.32
C ILE A 303 -10.66 -5.38 23.30
N PRO A 304 -11.63 -6.27 23.52
CA PRO A 304 -11.48 -7.38 24.44
C PRO A 304 -10.38 -8.33 23.94
N ARG A 305 -9.52 -8.75 24.86
CA ARG A 305 -8.35 -9.58 24.55
C ARG A 305 -8.76 -11.03 24.32
N GLY A 306 -8.18 -11.65 23.27
CA GLY A 306 -8.37 -13.07 22.99
C GLY A 306 -9.80 -13.51 22.75
N GLN A 307 -10.68 -12.60 22.33
CA GLN A 307 -12.09 -12.87 22.06
C GLN A 307 -12.45 -12.50 20.63
N LEU A 308 -13.44 -13.20 20.09
CA LEU A 308 -14.03 -12.84 18.80
C LEU A 308 -14.66 -11.43 18.88
N PHE A 309 -14.12 -10.50 18.12
CA PHE A 309 -14.58 -9.12 18.12
C PHE A 309 -14.60 -8.55 16.70
N PRO A 310 -15.77 -8.21 16.15
CA PRO A 310 -15.84 -7.54 14.85
C PRO A 310 -15.47 -6.06 14.99
N ILE A 311 -14.72 -5.53 14.05
CA ILE A 311 -14.29 -4.11 14.07
C ILE A 311 -15.50 -3.15 14.08
N THR A 312 -16.62 -3.53 13.50
CA THR A 312 -17.87 -2.76 13.53
C THR A 312 -18.42 -2.57 14.94
N ALA A 313 -18.16 -3.50 15.87
CA ALA A 313 -18.53 -3.33 17.28
C ALA A 313 -17.73 -2.21 17.95
N LEU A 314 -16.46 -2.00 17.56
CA LEU A 314 -15.66 -0.86 18.03
C LEU A 314 -16.25 0.46 17.54
N LEU A 315 -16.67 0.52 16.27
CA LEU A 315 -17.29 1.74 15.70
C LEU A 315 -18.61 2.06 16.42
N ASP A 316 -19.43 1.03 16.71
CA ASP A 316 -20.66 1.19 17.48
C ASP A 316 -20.40 1.62 18.92
N ASP A 317 -19.35 1.11 19.55
CA ASP A 317 -18.93 1.53 20.88
C ASP A 317 -18.53 3.01 20.90
N CYS A 318 -17.68 3.46 19.96
CA CYS A 318 -17.34 4.87 19.81
C CYS A 318 -18.58 5.75 19.70
N ARG A 319 -19.52 5.36 18.82
CA ARG A 319 -20.78 6.07 18.63
C ARG A 319 -21.62 6.17 19.91
N ARG A 320 -21.73 5.06 20.66
CA ARG A 320 -22.46 5.02 21.94
C ARG A 320 -21.82 5.88 23.01
N CYS A 321 -20.49 6.00 23.00
CA CYS A 321 -19.73 6.88 23.88
C CYS A 321 -19.74 8.36 23.43
N GLY A 322 -20.43 8.72 22.35
CA GLY A 322 -20.49 10.07 21.83
C GLY A 322 -19.22 10.53 21.12
N GLU A 323 -18.34 9.60 20.77
CA GLU A 323 -17.14 9.91 20.01
C GLU A 323 -17.43 9.95 18.49
N PRO A 324 -16.87 10.94 17.76
CA PRO A 324 -17.14 11.08 16.35
C PRO A 324 -16.49 9.95 15.54
N VAL A 325 -17.31 9.27 14.73
CA VAL A 325 -16.87 8.26 13.76
C VAL A 325 -17.08 8.80 12.35
N GLY A 326 -16.00 8.90 11.58
CA GLY A 326 -16.01 9.42 10.23
C GLY A 326 -16.35 8.36 9.18
N VAL A 327 -16.86 8.83 8.04
CA VAL A 327 -17.02 8.05 6.82
C VAL A 327 -16.18 8.70 5.72
N TRP A 328 -15.33 7.92 5.08
CA TRP A 328 -14.50 8.38 3.98
C TRP A 328 -14.83 7.61 2.70
N GLN A 329 -15.15 8.34 1.62
CA GLN A 329 -15.43 7.72 0.33
C GLN A 329 -14.14 7.25 -0.30
N LEU A 330 -13.97 5.94 -0.47
CA LEU A 330 -12.81 5.36 -1.15
C LEU A 330 -12.90 5.70 -2.65
N PRO A 331 -11.90 6.40 -3.20
CA PRO A 331 -11.84 6.65 -4.64
C PRO A 331 -11.31 5.44 -5.39
N GLY A 332 -11.65 5.37 -6.68
CA GLY A 332 -11.14 4.32 -7.56
C GLY A 332 -11.79 2.96 -7.39
N ASP A 333 -11.12 1.95 -7.91
CA ASP A 333 -11.61 0.58 -7.91
C ASP A 333 -11.41 -0.10 -6.56
N TRP A 334 -12.41 -0.88 -6.19
CA TRP A 334 -12.41 -1.68 -4.98
C TRP A 334 -13.05 -3.04 -5.25
N LEU A 335 -12.37 -4.11 -4.88
CA LEU A 335 -12.84 -5.48 -5.03
C LEU A 335 -12.46 -6.29 -3.79
N ASP A 336 -13.46 -6.82 -3.10
CA ASP A 336 -13.30 -7.84 -2.06
C ASP A 336 -13.32 -9.23 -2.74
N ILE A 337 -12.25 -9.99 -2.57
CA ILE A 337 -12.13 -11.35 -3.14
C ILE A 337 -12.71 -12.35 -2.15
N GLY A 338 -14.02 -12.34 -1.98
CA GLY A 338 -14.71 -13.24 -1.07
C GLY A 338 -15.15 -14.57 -1.68
N ARG A 339 -15.29 -14.66 -3.01
CA ARG A 339 -15.89 -15.80 -3.73
C ARG A 339 -15.10 -16.10 -5.02
N PRO A 340 -15.25 -17.33 -5.58
CA PRO A 340 -14.57 -17.71 -6.82
C PRO A 340 -14.82 -16.77 -8.02
N ALA A 341 -16.05 -16.24 -8.14
CA ALA A 341 -16.38 -15.30 -9.23
C ALA A 341 -15.63 -13.98 -9.11
N GLU A 342 -15.41 -13.47 -7.90
CA GLU A 342 -14.63 -12.24 -7.66
C GLU A 342 -13.15 -12.48 -7.95
N LEU A 343 -12.61 -13.65 -7.59
CA LEU A 343 -11.25 -14.03 -7.93
C LEU A 343 -11.06 -14.19 -9.44
N ALA A 344 -12.02 -14.81 -10.14
CA ALA A 344 -11.99 -14.93 -11.60
C ALA A 344 -12.00 -13.55 -12.26
N ARG A 345 -12.86 -12.65 -11.79
CA ARG A 345 -12.89 -11.25 -12.24
C ARG A 345 -11.54 -10.55 -12.02
N ALA A 346 -10.96 -10.70 -10.83
CA ALA A 346 -9.65 -10.12 -10.51
C ALA A 346 -8.52 -10.65 -11.40
N ARG A 347 -8.64 -11.88 -11.89
CA ARG A 347 -7.68 -12.54 -12.81
C ARG A 347 -7.95 -12.23 -14.29
N GLY A 348 -9.00 -11.47 -14.62
CA GLY A 348 -9.41 -11.22 -16.00
C GLY A 348 -9.98 -12.47 -16.70
N ILE A 349 -10.43 -13.45 -15.96
CA ILE A 349 -11.10 -14.65 -16.48
C ILE A 349 -12.60 -14.40 -16.35
N TRP A 350 -13.28 -14.22 -17.49
CA TRP A 350 -14.74 -13.95 -17.56
C TRP A 350 -15.52 -15.19 -17.96
#